data_009fe22fddd5711e42e2503a4e4fbf4e
#
_entry.id   009fe22fddd5711e42e2503a4e4fbf4e
#
_cell.length_a   1.000
_cell.length_b   1.000
_cell.length_c   1.000
_cell.angle_alpha   90.00
_cell.angle_beta   90.00
_cell.angle_gamma   90.00
#
_symmetry.space_group_name_H-M   'P 1'
#
loop_
_entity.id
_entity.type
_entity.pdbx_description
1 polymer ?
#
loop_
_entity_poly.entity_id
_entity_poly.type
_entity_poly.pdbx_seq_one_letter_code
_entity_poly.pdbx_strand_id
1 'polypeptide(L)'
;MVSSRSDRRPSAEIVDEWRKTIVRVLVDGVEVPPRTLATSLSSVLHIVSAWNPYASAVSQHENDRASTALLEEIRSRGVHFFPAYGHGYSSQYEEHGWCVVGMERAEAQALGRDFAQIAIYEASSEGLLIVWCDDETTEASLEH
;
A
#
# COMPACT_ATOMS: atom_id res chain seq x y z
N MET A 1 16.29 22.97 -7.73
CA MET A 1 16.83 22.11 -6.66
C MET A 1 15.96 20.86 -6.53
N VAL A 2 16.57 19.72 -6.48
CA VAL A 2 15.85 18.46 -6.33
C VAL A 2 15.54 18.25 -4.86
N SER A 3 14.28 17.96 -4.54
CA SER A 3 13.90 17.63 -3.17
C SER A 3 14.59 16.35 -2.73
N SER A 4 15.09 16.32 -1.51
CA SER A 4 15.63 15.10 -0.95
C SER A 4 14.49 14.12 -0.67
N ARG A 5 14.81 12.83 -0.53
CA ARG A 5 13.82 11.81 -0.21
C ARG A 5 13.08 12.13 1.10
N SER A 6 13.81 12.62 2.09
CA SER A 6 13.24 12.96 3.39
C SER A 6 12.21 14.09 3.33
N ASP A 7 12.29 14.97 2.31
CA ASP A 7 11.35 16.09 2.17
C ASP A 7 9.91 15.64 1.91
N ARG A 8 9.72 14.42 1.45
CA ARG A 8 8.39 13.86 1.18
C ARG A 8 7.83 13.07 2.34
N ARG A 9 8.62 12.84 3.38
CA ARG A 9 8.14 12.10 4.56
C ARG A 9 7.08 12.92 5.27
N PRO A 10 5.94 12.29 5.60
CA PRO A 10 4.92 12.98 6.39
C PRO A 10 5.40 13.18 7.82
N SER A 11 4.63 13.96 8.60
CA SER A 11 4.93 14.16 10.00
C SER A 11 4.90 12.84 10.78
N ALA A 12 5.52 12.82 11.96
CA ALA A 12 5.51 11.66 12.82
C ALA A 12 4.10 11.23 13.19
N GLU A 13 3.17 12.19 13.33
CA GLU A 13 1.77 11.91 13.64
C GLU A 13 1.08 11.17 12.50
N ILE A 14 1.35 11.55 11.26
CA ILE A 14 0.78 10.86 10.09
C ILE A 14 1.37 9.45 9.96
N VAL A 15 2.67 9.30 10.17
CA VAL A 15 3.32 7.98 10.16
C VAL A 15 2.71 7.08 11.23
N ASP A 16 2.44 7.64 12.43
CA ASP A 16 1.81 6.88 13.50
C ASP A 16 0.40 6.43 13.12
N GLU A 17 -0.37 7.28 12.44
CA GLU A 17 -1.68 6.90 11.91
C GLU A 17 -1.56 5.77 10.89
N TRP A 18 -0.56 5.81 10.02
CA TRP A 18 -0.32 4.74 9.06
C TRP A 18 0.03 3.42 9.76
N ARG A 19 0.79 3.48 10.85
CA ARG A 19 1.13 2.28 11.63
C ARG A 19 -0.10 1.66 12.28
N LYS A 20 -1.13 2.46 12.58
CA LYS A 20 -2.38 2.02 13.18
C LYS A 20 -3.45 1.67 12.13
N THR A 21 -3.21 1.95 10.86
CA THR A 21 -4.17 1.69 9.80
C THR A 21 -4.50 0.21 9.73
N ILE A 22 -5.78 -0.10 9.63
CA ILE A 22 -6.25 -1.47 9.46
C ILE A 22 -6.31 -1.75 7.97
N VAL A 23 -5.52 -2.72 7.52
CA VAL A 23 -5.44 -3.10 6.11
C VAL A 23 -6.17 -4.42 5.91
N ARG A 24 -6.99 -4.50 4.87
CA ARG A 24 -7.73 -5.73 4.53
C ARG A 24 -7.61 -6.02 3.05
N VAL A 25 -7.57 -7.30 2.71
CA VAL A 25 -7.55 -7.79 1.33
C VAL A 25 -8.87 -8.49 1.09
N LEU A 26 -9.48 -8.25 -0.08
CA LEU A 26 -10.74 -8.88 -0.45
C LEU A 26 -10.47 -10.12 -1.29
N VAL A 27 -10.80 -11.29 -0.75
CA VAL A 27 -10.65 -12.57 -1.43
C VAL A 27 -12.05 -13.16 -1.61
N ASP A 28 -12.52 -13.18 -2.86
CA ASP A 28 -13.89 -13.61 -3.18
C ASP A 28 -14.94 -12.85 -2.35
N GLY A 29 -14.71 -11.55 -2.14
CA GLY A 29 -15.63 -10.70 -1.39
C GLY A 29 -15.51 -10.80 0.13
N VAL A 30 -14.58 -11.61 0.64
CA VAL A 30 -14.34 -11.76 2.08
C VAL A 30 -13.10 -10.99 2.49
N GLU A 31 -13.22 -10.21 3.56
CA GLU A 31 -12.10 -9.46 4.10
C GLU A 31 -11.13 -10.37 4.85
N VAL A 32 -9.86 -10.34 4.46
CA VAL A 32 -8.81 -11.17 5.05
C VAL A 32 -7.66 -10.26 5.50
N PRO A 33 -7.11 -10.44 6.71
CA PRO A 33 -5.89 -9.72 7.08
C PRO A 33 -4.74 -10.10 6.16
N PRO A 34 -3.89 -9.14 5.75
CA PRO A 34 -2.80 -9.42 4.81
C PRO A 34 -1.86 -10.53 5.28
N ARG A 35 -1.50 -10.54 6.56
CA ARG A 35 -0.65 -11.59 7.12
C ARG A 35 -1.25 -12.97 6.96
N THR A 36 -2.55 -13.10 7.19
CA THR A 36 -3.26 -14.37 7.04
C THR A 36 -3.19 -14.85 5.60
N LEU A 37 -3.43 -13.96 4.65
CA LEU A 37 -3.36 -14.30 3.23
C LEU A 37 -1.93 -14.66 2.82
N ALA A 38 -0.93 -13.89 3.25
CA ALA A 38 0.48 -14.18 2.97
C ALA A 38 0.87 -15.57 3.46
N THR A 39 0.45 -15.93 4.67
CA THR A 39 0.72 -17.25 5.24
C THR A 39 0.03 -18.35 4.41
N SER A 40 -1.24 -18.13 4.07
CA SER A 40 -2.02 -19.09 3.27
C SER A 40 -1.42 -19.33 1.89
N LEU A 41 -0.92 -18.27 1.24
CA LEU A 41 -0.32 -18.36 -0.09
C LEU A 41 1.17 -18.69 -0.05
N SER A 42 1.78 -18.72 1.13
CA SER A 42 3.24 -18.89 1.29
C SER A 42 4.01 -17.90 0.42
N SER A 43 3.58 -16.64 0.44
CA SER A 43 4.15 -15.61 -0.42
C SER A 43 4.15 -14.25 0.28
N VAL A 44 5.09 -13.41 -0.12
CA VAL A 44 5.09 -12.00 0.29
C VAL A 44 4.08 -11.26 -0.56
N LEU A 45 3.33 -10.37 0.07
CA LEU A 45 2.32 -9.54 -0.59
C LEU A 45 2.69 -8.08 -0.44
N HIS A 46 2.35 -7.27 -1.43
CA HIS A 46 2.49 -5.82 -1.34
C HIS A 46 1.14 -5.18 -1.63
N ILE A 47 0.76 -4.22 -0.81
CA ILE A 47 -0.47 -3.46 -0.99
C ILE A 47 -0.07 -2.07 -1.46
N VAL A 48 -0.48 -1.73 -2.68
CA VAL A 48 -0.12 -0.49 -3.36
C VAL A 48 -1.40 0.27 -3.67
N SER A 49 -1.43 1.55 -3.33
CA SER A 49 -2.51 2.46 -3.68
C SER A 49 -2.03 3.45 -4.73
N ALA A 50 -2.95 4.08 -5.43
CA ALA A 50 -2.67 5.24 -6.28
C ALA A 50 -3.44 6.46 -5.78
N TRP A 51 -4.12 6.34 -4.64
CA TRP A 51 -4.91 7.43 -4.07
C TRP A 51 -4.02 8.48 -3.40
N ASN A 52 -4.50 9.70 -3.40
CA ASN A 52 -3.88 10.82 -2.67
C ASN A 52 -2.37 10.91 -2.88
N PRO A 53 -1.93 11.23 -4.12
CA PRO A 53 -0.52 11.27 -4.45
C PRO A 53 0.27 12.15 -3.48
N TYR A 54 1.40 11.64 -3.02
CA TYR A 54 2.28 12.27 -2.02
C TYR A 54 1.53 12.67 -0.75
N ALA A 55 0.54 11.85 -0.34
CA ALA A 55 -0.29 12.07 0.84
C ALA A 55 -1.13 13.36 0.79
N SER A 56 -1.35 13.91 -0.41
CA SER A 56 -2.19 15.09 -0.62
C SER A 56 -3.58 14.66 -1.10
N ALA A 57 -4.61 15.07 -0.39
CA ALA A 57 -5.99 14.73 -0.76
C ALA A 57 -6.34 15.31 -2.13
N VAL A 58 -6.92 14.49 -2.98
CA VAL A 58 -7.43 14.87 -4.28
C VAL A 58 -8.90 14.44 -4.38
N SER A 59 -9.57 14.77 -5.49
CA SER A 59 -10.97 14.39 -5.66
C SER A 59 -11.13 12.88 -5.78
N GLN A 60 -12.32 12.38 -5.46
CA GLN A 60 -12.64 10.96 -5.63
C GLN A 60 -12.49 10.54 -7.09
N HIS A 61 -12.86 11.41 -8.02
CA HIS A 61 -12.71 11.14 -9.44
C HIS A 61 -11.25 10.93 -9.84
N GLU A 62 -10.34 11.76 -9.32
CA GLU A 62 -8.91 11.61 -9.56
C GLU A 62 -8.37 10.32 -8.94
N ASN A 63 -8.82 9.99 -7.73
CA ASN A 63 -8.44 8.74 -7.07
C ASN A 63 -8.92 7.51 -7.87
N ASP A 64 -10.13 7.55 -8.38
CA ASP A 64 -10.69 6.44 -9.17
C ASP A 64 -9.92 6.25 -10.48
N ARG A 65 -9.56 7.34 -11.15
CA ARG A 65 -8.77 7.28 -12.39
C ARG A 65 -7.38 6.72 -12.12
N ALA A 66 -6.73 7.17 -11.06
CA ALA A 66 -5.40 6.68 -10.70
C ALA A 66 -5.44 5.20 -10.32
N SER A 67 -6.47 4.77 -9.58
CA SER A 67 -6.64 3.37 -9.20
C SER A 67 -6.84 2.47 -10.42
N THR A 68 -7.61 2.95 -11.42
CA THR A 68 -7.80 2.20 -12.66
C THR A 68 -6.49 2.08 -13.44
N ALA A 69 -5.71 3.16 -13.50
CA ALA A 69 -4.41 3.13 -14.18
C ALA A 69 -3.44 2.17 -13.50
N LEU A 70 -3.43 2.15 -12.16
CA LEU A 70 -2.61 1.21 -11.39
C LEU A 70 -3.03 -0.22 -11.67
N LEU A 71 -4.33 -0.50 -11.71
CA LEU A 71 -4.83 -1.84 -12.02
C LEU A 71 -4.40 -2.30 -13.41
N GLU A 72 -4.47 -1.42 -14.41
CA GLU A 72 -4.02 -1.73 -15.77
C GLU A 72 -2.54 -2.09 -15.80
N GLU A 73 -1.72 -1.34 -15.06
CA GLU A 73 -0.29 -1.62 -14.95
C GLU A 73 -0.04 -2.97 -14.28
N ILE A 74 -0.76 -3.28 -13.21
CA ILE A 74 -0.65 -4.57 -12.51
C ILE A 74 -1.01 -5.71 -13.47
N ARG A 75 -2.11 -5.57 -14.21
CA ARG A 75 -2.54 -6.58 -15.18
C ARG A 75 -1.50 -6.80 -16.27
N SER A 76 -0.86 -5.72 -16.73
CA SER A 76 0.16 -5.82 -17.78
C SER A 76 1.39 -6.61 -17.33
N ARG A 77 1.64 -6.66 -16.03
CA ARG A 77 2.77 -7.41 -15.45
C ARG A 77 2.46 -8.89 -15.25
N GLY A 78 1.20 -9.29 -15.38
CA GLY A 78 0.80 -10.69 -15.24
C GLY A 78 0.90 -11.24 -13.82
N VAL A 79 0.94 -10.38 -12.81
CA VAL A 79 0.99 -10.82 -11.40
C VAL A 79 -0.41 -11.08 -10.88
N HIS A 80 -0.52 -12.01 -9.93
CA HIS A 80 -1.79 -12.27 -9.25
C HIS A 80 -2.09 -11.13 -8.29
N PHE A 81 -3.33 -10.68 -8.23
CA PHE A 81 -3.71 -9.55 -7.41
C PHE A 81 -5.12 -9.70 -6.82
N PHE A 82 -5.38 -8.92 -5.77
CA PHE A 82 -6.69 -8.82 -5.12
C PHE A 82 -6.96 -7.35 -4.80
N PRO A 83 -8.24 -6.94 -4.76
CA PRO A 83 -8.57 -5.63 -4.22
C PRO A 83 -8.17 -5.56 -2.74
N ALA A 84 -7.76 -4.38 -2.30
CA ALA A 84 -7.38 -4.17 -0.91
C ALA A 84 -7.77 -2.75 -0.49
N TYR A 85 -7.89 -2.53 0.81
CA TYR A 85 -8.12 -1.20 1.33
C TYR A 85 -7.53 -1.07 2.73
N GLY A 86 -7.26 0.18 3.11
CA GLY A 86 -6.88 0.54 4.46
C GLY A 86 -7.87 1.54 5.02
N HIS A 87 -8.15 1.46 6.32
CA HIS A 87 -8.98 2.46 6.98
C HIS A 87 -8.35 2.84 8.32
N GLY A 88 -8.64 4.09 8.74
CA GLY A 88 -8.12 4.58 10.01
C GLY A 88 -8.73 3.84 11.19
N TYR A 89 -7.93 3.67 12.25
CA TYR A 89 -8.35 2.99 13.46
C TYR A 89 -9.51 3.71 14.15
N SER A 90 -9.44 5.05 14.20
CA SER A 90 -10.43 5.86 14.89
C SER A 90 -11.05 6.95 14.01
N SER A 91 -10.83 6.87 12.70
CA SER A 91 -11.34 7.84 11.75
C SER A 91 -12.16 7.15 10.68
N GLN A 92 -12.86 7.94 9.85
CA GLN A 92 -13.60 7.41 8.70
C GLN A 92 -12.74 7.40 7.43
N TYR A 93 -11.44 7.68 7.57
CA TYR A 93 -10.53 7.67 6.43
C TYR A 93 -10.42 6.27 5.84
N GLU A 94 -10.55 6.18 4.54
CA GLU A 94 -10.44 4.92 3.81
C GLU A 94 -9.65 5.17 2.53
N GLU A 95 -8.79 4.24 2.17
CA GLU A 95 -7.99 4.31 0.97
C GLU A 95 -7.98 2.95 0.29
N HIS A 96 -8.33 2.93 -1.00
CA HIS A 96 -8.38 1.71 -1.79
C HIS A 96 -7.08 1.50 -2.57
N GLY A 97 -6.75 0.24 -2.78
CA GLY A 97 -5.56 -0.14 -3.52
C GLY A 97 -5.65 -1.59 -3.98
N TRP A 98 -4.50 -2.14 -4.30
CA TRP A 98 -4.41 -3.49 -4.84
C TRP A 98 -3.32 -4.27 -4.09
N CYS A 99 -3.63 -5.52 -3.77
CA CYS A 99 -2.67 -6.45 -3.19
C CYS A 99 -2.06 -7.26 -4.31
N VAL A 100 -0.75 -7.18 -4.49
CA VAL A 100 -0.03 -7.95 -5.52
C VAL A 100 0.76 -9.07 -4.85
N VAL A 101 0.79 -10.23 -5.49
CA VAL A 101 1.35 -11.46 -4.92
C VAL A 101 2.67 -11.78 -5.58
N GLY A 102 3.71 -12.00 -4.78
CA GLY A 102 4.99 -12.53 -5.27
C GLY A 102 5.90 -11.52 -5.96
N MET A 103 5.54 -10.23 -5.93
CA MET A 103 6.40 -9.18 -6.48
C MET A 103 7.57 -8.93 -5.55
N GLU A 104 8.76 -8.72 -6.11
CA GLU A 104 9.92 -8.32 -5.31
C GLU A 104 9.70 -6.94 -4.69
N ARG A 105 10.25 -6.71 -3.49
CA ARG A 105 10.10 -5.43 -2.81
C ARG A 105 10.53 -4.25 -3.68
N ALA A 106 11.67 -4.35 -4.33
CA ALA A 106 12.18 -3.26 -5.17
C ALA A 106 11.23 -2.93 -6.32
N GLU A 107 10.60 -3.94 -6.92
CA GLU A 107 9.62 -3.74 -7.98
C GLU A 107 8.36 -3.08 -7.43
N ALA A 108 7.89 -3.52 -6.27
CA ALA A 108 6.72 -2.94 -5.62
C ALA A 108 6.96 -1.48 -5.22
N GLN A 109 8.17 -1.16 -4.73
CA GLN A 109 8.55 0.21 -4.42
C GLN A 109 8.54 1.09 -5.67
N ALA A 110 9.07 0.56 -6.79
CA ALA A 110 9.07 1.29 -8.05
C ALA A 110 7.65 1.54 -8.55
N LEU A 111 6.78 0.55 -8.42
CA LEU A 111 5.36 0.70 -8.76
C LEU A 111 4.71 1.79 -7.91
N GLY A 112 4.97 1.79 -6.61
CA GLY A 112 4.48 2.83 -5.71
C GLY A 112 4.96 4.22 -6.14
N ARG A 113 6.24 4.37 -6.45
CA ARG A 113 6.79 5.65 -6.93
C ARG A 113 6.13 6.12 -8.22
N ASP A 114 5.87 5.20 -9.15
CA ASP A 114 5.24 5.53 -10.43
C ASP A 114 3.83 6.11 -10.23
N PHE A 115 3.19 5.76 -9.12
CA PHE A 115 1.86 6.26 -8.78
C PHE A 115 1.89 7.25 -7.62
N ALA A 116 3.04 7.90 -7.42
CA ALA A 116 3.23 9.01 -6.48
C ALA A 116 2.91 8.63 -5.02
N GLN A 117 3.22 7.40 -4.65
CA GLN A 117 3.07 6.92 -3.28
C GLN A 117 4.36 7.14 -2.50
N ILE A 118 4.24 7.60 -1.25
CA ILE A 118 5.38 7.77 -0.35
C ILE A 118 5.78 6.42 0.23
N ALA A 119 4.79 5.56 0.50
CA ALA A 119 5.00 4.24 1.10
C ALA A 119 3.97 3.23 0.59
N ILE A 120 4.30 1.96 0.75
CA ILE A 120 3.41 0.84 0.47
C ILE A 120 3.42 -0.08 1.69
N TYR A 121 2.51 -1.05 1.74
CA TYR A 121 2.53 -2.08 2.76
C TYR A 121 3.13 -3.37 2.20
N GLU A 122 3.85 -4.09 3.05
CA GLU A 122 4.38 -5.41 2.73
C GLU A 122 3.92 -6.40 3.80
N ALA A 123 3.32 -7.49 3.38
CA ALA A 123 2.83 -8.52 4.30
C ALA A 123 3.57 -9.82 4.08
N SER A 124 3.90 -10.49 5.18
CA SER A 124 4.48 -11.82 5.19
C SER A 124 3.86 -12.60 6.36
N SER A 125 4.27 -13.86 6.53
CA SER A 125 3.85 -14.64 7.70
C SER A 125 4.32 -14.01 9.01
N GLU A 126 5.32 -13.13 8.97
CA GLU A 126 5.87 -12.49 10.16
C GLU A 126 5.14 -11.20 10.55
N GLY A 127 4.36 -10.62 9.65
CA GLY A 127 3.60 -9.41 9.96
C GLY A 127 3.41 -8.48 8.78
N LEU A 128 3.09 -7.25 9.11
CA LEU A 128 2.83 -6.18 8.15
C LEU A 128 3.82 -5.04 8.38
N LEU A 129 4.48 -4.60 7.32
CA LEU A 129 5.45 -3.51 7.35
C LEU A 129 4.97 -2.36 6.46
N ILE A 130 5.31 -1.15 6.86
CA ILE A 130 5.28 0.01 5.97
C ILE A 130 6.66 0.07 5.31
N VAL A 131 6.68 0.03 3.99
CA VAL A 131 7.92 0.10 3.20
C VAL A 131 7.95 1.44 2.48
N TRP A 132 8.97 2.24 2.74
CA TRP A 132 9.12 3.53 2.08
C TRP A 132 9.49 3.31 0.62
N CYS A 133 8.86 4.05 -0.28
CA CYS A 133 9.09 3.85 -1.71
C CYS A 133 10.43 4.38 -2.19
N ASP A 134 11.04 5.29 -1.45
CA ASP A 134 12.25 6.00 -1.87
C ASP A 134 13.52 5.55 -1.16
N ASP A 135 13.46 4.62 -0.21
CA ASP A 135 14.65 4.06 0.44
C ASP A 135 14.38 2.65 0.96
N GLU A 136 15.36 2.07 1.64
CA GLU A 136 15.28 0.69 2.12
C GLU A 136 14.71 0.54 3.53
N THR A 137 14.36 1.65 4.19
CA THR A 137 13.86 1.60 5.55
C THR A 137 12.41 1.14 5.61
N THR A 138 12.03 0.56 6.73
CA THR A 138 10.68 0.08 6.97
C THR A 138 10.23 0.48 8.37
N GLU A 139 8.90 0.50 8.55
CA GLU A 139 8.27 0.72 9.85
C GLU A 139 7.33 -0.45 10.12
N ALA A 140 7.31 -0.96 11.34
CA ALA A 140 6.37 -2.02 11.69
C ALA A 140 4.95 -1.44 11.85
N SER A 141 3.97 -2.12 11.25
CA SER A 141 2.57 -1.81 11.51
C SER A 141 2.19 -2.33 12.90
N LEU A 142 1.27 -1.65 13.56
CA LEU A 142 0.69 -2.09 14.84
C LEU A 142 -0.50 -3.02 14.61
N GLU A 143 -0.94 -3.17 13.39
CA GLU A 143 -2.03 -4.07 13.02
C GLU A 143 -1.54 -5.52 12.99
N HIS A 144 -2.35 -6.40 13.49
CA HIS A 144 -2.04 -7.83 13.58
C HIS A 144 -2.91 -8.68 12.68
#